data_20d73d20c39391e1412f87d861b3d913
#
_entry.id   20d73d20c39391e1412f87d861b3d913
#
_cell.length_a   1.000
_cell.length_b   1.000
_cell.length_c   1.000
_cell.angle_alpha   90.00
_cell.angle_beta   90.00
_cell.angle_gamma   90.00
#
_symmetry.space_group_name_H-M   'P 1'
#
loop_
_entity.id
_entity.type
_entity.pdbx_description
1 polymer ?
#
loop_
_entity_poly.entity_id
_entity_poly.type
_entity_poly.pdbx_seq_one_letter_code
_entity_poly.pdbx_strand_id
1 'polypeptide(L)'
;GMLSSSAIIECVVEAMKKHGIQQLVVDPVMVAKSGDSLLREDAVDCLRTRLLPLAAVVTPNIPEAEALTGTKIVSDADVRRAAKSIVAMGARSVVVKGGHREGPATDLFYDGSDYREFTAPRFDTVNTHGTGCTFASAVAAGLAKGLATEEAVGQAKEFVTEAIRRSFPIGQGHGPLNHFYKLWK
;
A
#
# COMPACT_ATOMS: atom_id res chain seq x y z
N GLY A 1 -8.86 9.00 -0.78
CA GLY A 1 -9.03 9.91 0.35
C GLY A 1 -8.58 9.29 1.64
N MET A 2 -8.58 10.03 2.75
CA MET A 2 -8.17 9.52 4.04
C MET A 2 -9.35 8.94 4.81
N LEU A 3 -9.19 7.74 5.35
CA LEU A 3 -10.21 6.99 6.09
C LEU A 3 -10.07 7.23 7.61
N SER A 4 -10.20 8.49 8.04
CA SER A 4 -9.82 8.94 9.38
C SER A 4 -10.74 8.48 10.51
N SER A 5 -11.93 7.96 10.22
CA SER A 5 -12.91 7.52 11.22
C SER A 5 -13.71 6.31 10.76
N SER A 6 -14.26 5.57 11.72
CA SER A 6 -15.16 4.44 11.46
C SER A 6 -16.36 4.83 10.61
N ALA A 7 -16.94 6.01 10.80
CA ALA A 7 -18.08 6.50 10.01
C ALA A 7 -17.73 6.67 8.53
N ILE A 8 -16.53 7.17 8.21
CA ILE A 8 -16.05 7.30 6.82
C ILE A 8 -15.83 5.92 6.22
N ILE A 9 -15.23 4.99 6.97
CA ILE A 9 -15.00 3.61 6.53
C ILE A 9 -16.32 2.93 6.21
N GLU A 10 -17.32 3.02 7.09
CA GLU A 10 -18.65 2.44 6.86
C GLU A 10 -19.31 3.02 5.61
N CYS A 11 -19.26 4.33 5.42
CA CYS A 11 -19.77 4.97 4.22
C CYS A 11 -19.12 4.41 2.94
N VAL A 12 -17.79 4.20 2.96
CA VAL A 12 -17.08 3.58 1.83
C VAL A 12 -17.50 2.13 1.64
N VAL A 13 -17.61 1.34 2.72
CA VAL A 13 -18.07 -0.06 2.67
C VAL A 13 -19.46 -0.16 2.03
N GLU A 14 -20.39 0.68 2.45
CA GLU A 14 -21.73 0.72 1.90
C GLU A 14 -21.74 1.09 0.41
N ALA A 15 -20.96 2.11 0.03
CA ALA A 15 -20.82 2.51 -1.35
C ALA A 15 -20.24 1.38 -2.22
N MET A 16 -19.17 0.70 -1.76
CA MET A 16 -18.58 -0.43 -2.48
C MET A 16 -19.60 -1.55 -2.73
N LYS A 17 -20.37 -1.92 -1.70
CA LYS A 17 -21.42 -2.94 -1.79
C LYS A 17 -22.56 -2.49 -2.70
N LYS A 18 -23.06 -1.26 -2.54
CA LYS A 18 -24.16 -0.69 -3.33
C LYS A 18 -23.85 -0.66 -4.82
N HIS A 19 -22.61 -0.34 -5.18
CA HIS A 19 -22.16 -0.21 -6.57
C HIS A 19 -21.49 -1.46 -7.13
N GLY A 20 -21.39 -2.56 -6.36
CA GLY A 20 -20.80 -3.82 -6.79
C GLY A 20 -19.31 -3.70 -7.16
N ILE A 21 -18.56 -2.79 -6.53
CA ILE A 21 -17.15 -2.56 -6.85
C ILE A 21 -16.32 -3.66 -6.22
N GLN A 22 -15.66 -4.46 -7.08
CA GLN A 22 -14.86 -5.61 -6.66
C GLN A 22 -13.33 -5.36 -6.66
N GLN A 23 -12.86 -4.39 -7.44
CA GLN A 23 -11.43 -4.10 -7.58
C GLN A 23 -10.99 -2.97 -6.63
N LEU A 24 -11.19 -3.19 -5.33
CA LEU A 24 -10.82 -2.23 -4.30
C LEU A 24 -9.36 -2.42 -3.89
N VAL A 25 -8.55 -1.38 -4.00
CA VAL A 25 -7.19 -1.31 -3.43
C VAL A 25 -7.23 -0.46 -2.16
N VAL A 26 -6.77 -1.02 -1.04
CA VAL A 26 -6.74 -0.35 0.26
C VAL A 26 -5.30 -0.08 0.67
N ASP A 27 -4.91 1.20 0.72
CA ASP A 27 -3.67 1.64 1.35
C ASP A 27 -3.98 2.04 2.79
N PRO A 28 -3.61 1.25 3.82
CA PRO A 28 -4.07 1.44 5.19
C PRO A 28 -3.22 2.49 5.90
N VAL A 29 -3.26 3.73 5.43
CA VAL A 29 -2.48 4.83 5.98
C VAL A 29 -2.93 5.12 7.41
N MET A 30 -2.07 4.80 8.40
CA MET A 30 -2.37 4.94 9.83
C MET A 30 -1.59 6.04 10.51
N VAL A 31 -0.38 6.34 10.01
CA VAL A 31 0.54 7.30 10.62
C VAL A 31 1.07 8.24 9.54
N ALA A 32 1.06 9.53 9.83
CA ALA A 32 1.70 10.53 8.97
C ALA A 32 3.24 10.37 8.99
N LYS A 33 3.93 10.93 7.98
CA LYS A 33 5.40 11.00 8.02
C LYS A 33 5.94 11.80 9.22
N SER A 34 5.15 12.70 9.79
CA SER A 34 5.44 13.41 11.03
C SER A 34 5.39 12.53 12.29
N GLY A 35 4.84 11.31 12.21
CA GLY A 35 4.62 10.41 13.35
C GLY A 35 3.24 10.53 13.99
N ASP A 36 2.41 11.47 13.53
CA ASP A 36 1.06 11.65 14.06
C ASP A 36 0.13 10.52 13.65
N SER A 37 -0.66 10.00 14.59
CA SER A 37 -1.70 9.02 14.29
C SER A 37 -2.79 9.65 13.42
N LEU A 38 -3.03 9.09 12.26
CA LEU A 38 -4.08 9.53 11.32
C LEU A 38 -5.39 8.79 11.50
N LEU A 39 -5.36 7.61 12.13
CA LEU A 39 -6.54 6.83 12.45
C LEU A 39 -6.75 6.76 13.97
N ARG A 40 -8.02 6.79 14.38
CA ARG A 40 -8.43 6.45 15.74
C ARG A 40 -8.44 4.93 15.89
N GLU A 41 -8.35 4.41 17.11
CA GLU A 41 -8.37 2.96 17.38
C GLU A 41 -9.64 2.30 16.83
N ASP A 42 -10.80 2.92 17.02
CA ASP A 42 -12.09 2.45 16.49
C ASP A 42 -12.10 2.35 14.96
N ALA A 43 -11.38 3.23 14.28
CA ALA A 43 -11.24 3.21 12.83
C ALA A 43 -10.34 2.06 12.34
N VAL A 44 -9.31 1.68 13.10
CA VAL A 44 -8.45 0.52 12.76
C VAL A 44 -9.27 -0.76 12.81
N ASP A 45 -10.08 -0.97 13.84
CA ASP A 45 -10.94 -2.15 13.95
C ASP A 45 -12.02 -2.19 12.86
N CYS A 46 -12.62 -1.05 12.55
CA CYS A 46 -13.57 -0.93 11.46
C CYS A 46 -12.91 -1.24 10.11
N LEU A 47 -11.69 -0.73 9.87
CA LEU A 47 -10.92 -1.03 8.67
C LEU A 47 -10.66 -2.54 8.54
N ARG A 48 -10.19 -3.18 9.62
CA ARG A 48 -9.88 -4.63 9.66
C ARG A 48 -11.10 -5.49 9.39
N THR A 49 -12.24 -5.18 10.04
CA THR A 49 -13.42 -6.06 10.07
C THR A 49 -14.42 -5.76 8.96
N ARG A 50 -14.43 -4.53 8.42
CA ARG A 50 -15.46 -4.09 7.47
C ARG A 50 -14.92 -3.83 6.07
N LEU A 51 -13.72 -3.21 5.94
CA LEU A 51 -13.18 -2.79 4.65
C LEU A 51 -12.22 -3.82 4.04
N LEU A 52 -11.29 -4.38 4.83
CA LEU A 52 -10.34 -5.37 4.32
C LEU A 52 -11.00 -6.57 3.65
N PRO A 53 -12.15 -7.11 4.15
CA PRO A 53 -12.85 -8.21 3.47
C PRO A 53 -13.36 -7.87 2.07
N LEU A 54 -13.43 -6.60 1.69
CA LEU A 54 -13.81 -6.16 0.35
C LEU A 54 -12.61 -5.88 -0.56
N ALA A 55 -11.40 -5.87 0.01
CA ALA A 55 -10.21 -5.49 -0.72
C ALA A 55 -9.75 -6.58 -1.72
N ALA A 56 -9.49 -6.16 -2.95
CA ALA A 56 -8.73 -6.97 -3.91
C ALA A 56 -7.26 -7.02 -3.49
N VAL A 57 -6.71 -5.87 -3.08
CA VAL A 57 -5.32 -5.74 -2.63
C VAL A 57 -5.25 -4.79 -1.45
N VAL A 58 -4.50 -5.16 -0.42
CA VAL A 58 -4.11 -4.27 0.69
C VAL A 58 -2.62 -3.97 0.56
N THR A 59 -2.20 -2.71 0.76
CA THR A 59 -0.81 -2.29 0.51
C THR A 59 -0.12 -1.69 1.76
N PRO A 60 -0.05 -2.38 2.90
CA PRO A 60 0.57 -1.85 4.11
C PRO A 60 2.10 -1.74 3.97
N ASN A 61 2.69 -0.74 4.61
CA ASN A 61 4.10 -0.76 4.97
C ASN A 61 4.31 -1.61 6.24
N ILE A 62 5.58 -1.79 6.69
CA ILE A 62 5.89 -2.61 7.87
C ILE A 62 5.17 -2.11 9.14
N PRO A 63 5.25 -0.81 9.53
CA PRO A 63 4.49 -0.30 10.68
C PRO A 63 2.98 -0.49 10.57
N GLU A 64 2.40 -0.31 9.39
CA GLU A 64 0.98 -0.53 9.11
C GLU A 64 0.60 -2.01 9.22
N ALA A 65 1.45 -2.92 8.72
CA ALA A 65 1.24 -4.34 8.86
C ALA A 65 1.33 -4.79 10.33
N GLU A 66 2.26 -4.24 11.12
CA GLU A 66 2.34 -4.44 12.57
C GLU A 66 1.06 -3.97 13.27
N ALA A 67 0.57 -2.78 12.95
CA ALA A 67 -0.66 -2.23 13.52
C ALA A 67 -1.90 -3.08 13.17
N LEU A 68 -1.99 -3.54 11.91
CA LEU A 68 -3.09 -4.41 11.47
C LEU A 68 -3.07 -5.76 12.16
N THR A 69 -1.90 -6.36 12.37
CA THR A 69 -1.78 -7.73 12.87
C THR A 69 -1.55 -7.82 14.38
N GLY A 70 -1.19 -6.71 15.02
CA GLY A 70 -0.81 -6.67 16.44
C GLY A 70 0.52 -7.37 16.74
N THR A 71 1.34 -7.66 15.71
CA THR A 71 2.60 -8.43 15.87
C THR A 71 3.78 -7.65 15.32
N LYS A 72 4.93 -7.73 16.01
CA LYS A 72 6.18 -7.12 15.54
C LYS A 72 6.77 -7.87 14.35
N ILE A 73 7.35 -7.13 13.43
CA ILE A 73 7.96 -7.63 12.19
C ILE A 73 9.44 -7.27 12.20
N VAL A 74 10.29 -8.26 12.51
CA VAL A 74 11.75 -8.10 12.59
C VAL A 74 12.51 -8.99 11.58
N SER A 75 11.82 -9.95 10.95
CA SER A 75 12.39 -10.89 9.98
C SER A 75 11.50 -11.08 8.76
N ASP A 76 12.04 -11.71 7.70
CA ASP A 76 11.26 -12.09 6.52
C ASP A 76 10.15 -13.10 6.85
N ALA A 77 10.40 -13.99 7.82
CA ALA A 77 9.39 -14.92 8.31
C ALA A 77 8.21 -14.17 8.95
N ASP A 78 8.48 -13.06 9.66
CA ASP A 78 7.45 -12.23 10.26
C ASP A 78 6.63 -11.49 9.18
N VAL A 79 7.28 -10.98 8.11
CA VAL A 79 6.59 -10.37 6.97
C VAL A 79 5.62 -11.37 6.33
N ARG A 80 6.07 -12.62 6.11
CA ARG A 80 5.22 -13.68 5.55
C ARG A 80 4.06 -14.04 6.48
N ARG A 81 4.27 -14.09 7.81
CA ARG A 81 3.19 -14.29 8.78
C ARG A 81 2.17 -13.15 8.77
N ALA A 82 2.66 -11.91 8.75
CA ALA A 82 1.80 -10.74 8.67
C ALA A 82 0.95 -10.74 7.39
N ALA A 83 1.56 -11.08 6.25
CA ALA A 83 0.84 -11.20 4.98
C ALA A 83 -0.29 -12.24 5.06
N LYS A 84 -0.01 -13.43 5.61
CA LYS A 84 -1.05 -14.46 5.85
C LYS A 84 -2.15 -13.98 6.77
N SER A 85 -1.80 -13.29 7.86
CA SER A 85 -2.78 -12.77 8.82
C SER A 85 -3.70 -11.73 8.18
N ILE A 86 -3.17 -10.84 7.32
CA ILE A 86 -3.97 -9.83 6.63
C ILE A 86 -4.93 -10.47 5.61
N VAL A 87 -4.48 -11.48 4.86
CA VAL A 87 -5.37 -12.23 3.97
C VAL A 87 -6.43 -13.01 4.78
N ALA A 88 -6.08 -13.58 5.94
CA ALA A 88 -7.03 -14.24 6.83
C ALA A 88 -8.09 -13.27 7.40
N MET A 89 -7.86 -11.95 7.39
CA MET A 89 -8.89 -10.94 7.70
C MET A 89 -9.89 -10.74 6.55
N GLY A 90 -9.76 -11.44 5.44
CA GLY A 90 -10.70 -11.46 4.33
C GLY A 90 -10.24 -10.74 3.05
N ALA A 91 -9.09 -10.08 3.05
CA ALA A 91 -8.52 -9.51 1.83
C ALA A 91 -8.12 -10.61 0.83
N ARG A 92 -8.33 -10.38 -0.47
CA ARG A 92 -7.94 -11.37 -1.49
C ARG A 92 -6.42 -11.48 -1.68
N SER A 93 -5.72 -10.37 -1.50
CA SER A 93 -4.26 -10.34 -1.56
C SER A 93 -3.69 -9.18 -0.75
N VAL A 94 -2.38 -9.21 -0.52
CA VAL A 94 -1.67 -8.15 0.20
C VAL A 94 -0.30 -7.91 -0.42
N VAL A 95 0.16 -6.67 -0.39
CA VAL A 95 1.55 -6.28 -0.66
C VAL A 95 2.12 -5.63 0.58
N VAL A 96 2.98 -6.32 1.31
CA VAL A 96 3.71 -5.72 2.44
C VAL A 96 4.93 -4.98 1.88
N LYS A 97 4.89 -3.64 1.95
CA LYS A 97 5.93 -2.76 1.39
C LYS A 97 7.19 -2.76 2.25
N GLY A 98 8.32 -3.18 1.69
CA GLY A 98 9.62 -3.30 2.40
C GLY A 98 10.46 -2.03 2.41
N GLY A 99 9.92 -0.88 2.04
CA GLY A 99 10.63 0.39 1.95
C GLY A 99 11.28 0.90 3.26
N HIS A 100 10.89 0.37 4.42
CA HIS A 100 11.42 0.74 5.74
C HIS A 100 12.54 -0.19 6.25
N ARG A 101 12.95 -1.19 5.47
CA ARG A 101 14.00 -2.15 5.85
C ARG A 101 15.33 -1.76 5.22
N GLU A 102 16.44 -2.23 5.76
CA GLU A 102 17.78 -2.06 5.16
C GLU A 102 17.91 -2.87 3.86
N GLY A 103 18.85 -2.48 3.00
CA GLY A 103 19.09 -3.13 1.72
C GLY A 103 18.13 -2.70 0.61
N PRO A 104 17.93 -3.52 -0.43
CA PRO A 104 17.02 -3.23 -1.54
C PRO A 104 15.57 -3.04 -1.06
N ALA A 105 14.80 -2.25 -1.79
CA ALA A 105 13.38 -2.04 -1.49
C ALA A 105 12.56 -3.22 -2.03
N THR A 106 12.47 -4.30 -1.23
CA THR A 106 11.72 -5.51 -1.58
C THR A 106 10.33 -5.47 -0.98
N ASP A 107 9.30 -5.58 -1.80
CA ASP A 107 7.90 -5.69 -1.41
C ASP A 107 7.46 -7.15 -1.55
N LEU A 108 6.75 -7.69 -0.55
CA LEU A 108 6.24 -9.04 -0.54
C LEU A 108 4.76 -9.04 -0.91
N PHE A 109 4.41 -9.63 -2.04
CA PHE A 109 3.04 -9.94 -2.45
C PHE A 109 2.65 -11.33 -1.95
N TYR A 110 1.39 -11.48 -1.53
CA TYR A 110 0.77 -12.76 -1.19
C TYR A 110 -0.70 -12.76 -1.62
N ASP A 111 -1.11 -13.76 -2.38
CA ASP A 111 -2.47 -13.88 -2.94
C ASP A 111 -3.39 -14.88 -2.18
N GLY A 112 -2.91 -15.39 -1.04
CA GLY A 112 -3.58 -16.44 -0.28
C GLY A 112 -3.00 -17.84 -0.52
N SER A 113 -2.24 -18.03 -1.60
CA SER A 113 -1.57 -19.29 -1.98
C SER A 113 -0.07 -19.10 -2.13
N ASP A 114 0.34 -18.20 -2.99
CA ASP A 114 1.71 -18.00 -3.42
C ASP A 114 2.28 -16.66 -2.98
N TYR A 115 3.61 -16.65 -2.79
CA TYR A 115 4.39 -15.47 -2.50
C TYR A 115 5.18 -15.02 -3.73
N ARG A 116 5.23 -13.70 -3.95
CA ARG A 116 6.12 -13.06 -4.92
C ARG A 116 6.85 -11.88 -4.29
N GLU A 117 8.08 -11.68 -4.67
CA GLU A 117 8.91 -10.57 -4.22
C GLU A 117 9.20 -9.63 -5.38
N PHE A 118 8.95 -8.34 -5.16
CA PHE A 118 9.24 -7.28 -6.11
C PHE A 118 10.33 -6.40 -5.55
N THR A 119 11.53 -6.52 -6.09
CA THR A 119 12.72 -5.82 -5.59
C THR A 119 13.11 -4.67 -6.52
N ALA A 120 13.47 -3.54 -5.93
CA ALA A 120 13.98 -2.37 -6.65
C ALA A 120 15.18 -1.76 -5.90
N PRO A 121 16.07 -1.06 -6.61
CA PRO A 121 17.15 -0.32 -5.98
C PRO A 121 16.59 0.81 -5.11
N ARG A 122 17.35 1.21 -4.09
CA ARG A 122 17.10 2.45 -3.36
C ARG A 122 17.84 3.60 -4.03
N PHE A 123 17.20 4.75 -4.00
CA PHE A 123 17.81 5.99 -4.46
C PHE A 123 18.05 6.92 -3.27
N ASP A 124 19.20 7.53 -3.23
CA ASP A 124 19.51 8.57 -2.24
C ASP A 124 18.79 9.86 -2.62
N THR A 125 17.57 10.00 -2.15
CA THR A 125 16.71 11.16 -2.42
C THR A 125 15.74 11.41 -1.28
N VAL A 126 15.47 12.69 -1.02
CA VAL A 126 14.42 13.13 -0.08
C VAL A 126 13.05 13.22 -0.75
N ASN A 127 12.98 13.10 -2.09
CA ASN A 127 11.76 13.25 -2.89
C ASN A 127 10.92 11.96 -2.89
N THR A 128 10.40 11.60 -1.74
CA THR A 128 9.64 10.37 -1.53
C THR A 128 8.22 10.60 -1.03
N HIS A 129 7.76 11.87 -1.06
CA HIS A 129 6.38 12.17 -0.65
C HIS A 129 5.38 11.56 -1.64
N GLY A 130 4.39 10.86 -1.10
CA GLY A 130 3.33 10.24 -1.90
C GLY A 130 3.69 8.87 -2.52
N THR A 131 4.83 8.26 -2.17
CA THR A 131 5.24 6.94 -2.68
C THR A 131 4.17 5.87 -2.48
N GLY A 132 3.63 5.71 -1.25
CA GLY A 132 2.58 4.73 -0.94
C GLY A 132 1.31 4.97 -1.74
N CYS A 133 0.80 6.21 -1.71
CA CYS A 133 -0.41 6.59 -2.44
C CYS A 133 -0.25 6.39 -3.96
N THR A 134 0.93 6.69 -4.51
CA THR A 134 1.22 6.46 -5.93
C THR A 134 1.22 4.97 -6.25
N PHE A 135 1.84 4.15 -5.41
CA PHE A 135 1.86 2.70 -5.58
C PHE A 135 0.44 2.12 -5.59
N ALA A 136 -0.37 2.42 -4.57
CA ALA A 136 -1.74 1.94 -4.49
C ALA A 136 -2.60 2.40 -5.67
N SER A 137 -2.44 3.66 -6.10
CA SER A 137 -3.14 4.21 -7.26
C SER A 137 -2.72 3.52 -8.57
N ALA A 138 -1.43 3.21 -8.74
CA ALA A 138 -0.92 2.49 -9.90
C ALA A 138 -1.44 1.05 -9.95
N VAL A 139 -1.49 0.35 -8.80
CA VAL A 139 -2.12 -0.98 -8.71
C VAL A 139 -3.59 -0.90 -9.12
N ALA A 140 -4.34 0.07 -8.57
CA ALA A 140 -5.76 0.26 -8.91
C ALA A 140 -5.96 0.54 -10.41
N ALA A 141 -5.10 1.35 -11.02
CA ALA A 141 -5.13 1.62 -12.46
C ALA A 141 -4.83 0.36 -13.30
N GLY A 142 -3.89 -0.48 -12.85
CA GLY A 142 -3.60 -1.78 -13.48
C GLY A 142 -4.82 -2.71 -13.46
N LEU A 143 -5.43 -2.87 -12.28
CA LEU A 143 -6.65 -3.68 -12.12
C LEU A 143 -7.81 -3.15 -12.99
N ALA A 144 -7.99 -1.83 -13.05
CA ALA A 144 -9.02 -1.20 -13.90
C ALA A 144 -8.79 -1.44 -15.41
N LYS A 145 -7.54 -1.68 -15.82
CA LYS A 145 -7.19 -2.08 -17.19
C LYS A 145 -7.33 -3.58 -17.44
N GLY A 146 -7.73 -4.37 -16.45
CA GLY A 146 -7.93 -5.81 -16.56
C GLY A 146 -6.66 -6.64 -16.34
N LEU A 147 -5.58 -6.06 -15.81
CA LEU A 147 -4.38 -6.83 -15.49
C LEU A 147 -4.66 -7.81 -14.34
N ALA A 148 -3.96 -8.93 -14.33
CA ALA A 148 -3.88 -9.80 -13.16
C ALA A 148 -3.25 -9.03 -11.97
N THR A 149 -3.63 -9.39 -10.75
CA THR A 149 -3.21 -8.63 -9.55
C THR A 149 -1.70 -8.58 -9.39
N GLU A 150 -1.01 -9.71 -9.58
CA GLU A 150 0.45 -9.80 -9.52
C GLU A 150 1.11 -8.87 -10.57
N GLU A 151 0.59 -8.87 -11.80
CA GLU A 151 1.09 -8.02 -12.87
C GLU A 151 0.87 -6.53 -12.57
N ALA A 152 -0.31 -6.16 -12.07
CA ALA A 152 -0.61 -4.79 -11.66
C ALA A 152 0.35 -4.29 -10.55
N VAL A 153 0.68 -5.16 -9.60
CA VAL A 153 1.66 -4.90 -8.53
C VAL A 153 3.06 -4.70 -9.11
N GLY A 154 3.51 -5.58 -10.02
CA GLY A 154 4.80 -5.46 -10.68
C GLY A 154 4.94 -4.15 -11.46
N GLN A 155 3.95 -3.80 -12.28
CA GLN A 155 3.93 -2.55 -13.03
C GLN A 155 3.90 -1.31 -12.12
N ALA A 156 3.16 -1.38 -11.00
CA ALA A 156 3.14 -0.31 -10.00
C ALA A 156 4.52 -0.13 -9.35
N LYS A 157 5.21 -1.23 -9.03
CA LYS A 157 6.58 -1.20 -8.49
C LYS A 157 7.54 -0.51 -9.44
N GLU A 158 7.54 -0.89 -10.72
CA GLU A 158 8.36 -0.27 -11.76
C GLU A 158 8.05 1.22 -11.91
N PHE A 159 6.77 1.57 -11.98
CA PHE A 159 6.34 2.96 -12.14
C PHE A 159 6.83 3.84 -10.99
N VAL A 160 6.63 3.39 -9.74
CA VAL A 160 7.06 4.14 -8.55
C VAL A 160 8.58 4.24 -8.49
N THR A 161 9.30 3.17 -8.80
CA THR A 161 10.77 3.15 -8.84
C THR A 161 11.32 4.19 -9.80
N GLU A 162 10.79 4.24 -11.02
CA GLU A 162 11.21 5.23 -12.02
C GLU A 162 10.78 6.66 -11.65
N ALA A 163 9.60 6.83 -11.05
CA ALA A 163 9.13 8.13 -10.60
C ALA A 163 9.99 8.69 -9.45
N ILE A 164 10.53 7.84 -8.57
CA ILE A 164 11.52 8.21 -7.56
C ILE A 164 12.86 8.54 -8.22
N ARG A 165 13.36 7.65 -9.08
CA ARG A 165 14.66 7.82 -9.75
C ARG A 165 14.77 9.13 -10.53
N ARG A 166 13.66 9.55 -11.13
CA ARG A 166 13.57 10.78 -11.95
C ARG A 166 12.91 11.93 -11.20
N SER A 167 12.81 11.84 -9.88
CA SER A 167 12.33 12.96 -9.07
C SER A 167 13.34 14.11 -9.06
N PHE A 168 12.82 15.30 -8.84
CA PHE A 168 13.63 16.52 -8.74
C PHE A 168 13.13 17.35 -7.54
N PRO A 169 14.02 18.11 -6.89
CA PRO A 169 13.64 18.85 -5.69
C PRO A 169 12.67 19.97 -6.02
N ILE A 170 11.57 20.04 -5.26
CA ILE A 170 10.62 21.15 -5.27
C ILE A 170 10.46 21.63 -3.84
N GLY A 171 10.82 22.89 -3.58
CA GLY A 171 10.75 23.48 -2.25
C GLY A 171 11.85 22.98 -1.30
N GLN A 172 11.61 23.08 0.03
CA GLN A 172 12.60 22.83 1.08
C GLN A 172 12.34 21.55 1.90
N GLY A 173 11.23 20.85 1.65
CA GLY A 173 10.84 19.64 2.38
C GLY A 173 11.04 18.36 1.57
N HIS A 174 10.28 17.30 1.96
CA HIS A 174 10.21 16.08 1.17
C HIS A 174 9.49 16.35 -0.15
N GLY A 175 10.24 16.36 -1.26
CA GLY A 175 9.70 16.59 -2.59
C GLY A 175 8.81 15.44 -3.10
N PRO A 176 7.98 15.71 -4.11
CA PRO A 176 7.12 14.72 -4.73
C PRO A 176 7.89 13.79 -5.67
N LEU A 177 7.24 12.69 -6.04
CA LEU A 177 7.66 11.84 -7.15
C LEU A 177 7.45 12.54 -8.49
N ASN A 178 8.23 12.17 -9.51
CA ASN A 178 7.97 12.60 -10.89
C ASN A 178 6.96 11.65 -11.57
N HIS A 179 5.67 11.91 -11.39
CA HIS A 179 4.61 11.10 -12.02
C HIS A 179 4.59 11.20 -13.55
N PHE A 180 5.15 12.27 -14.10
CA PHE A 180 5.16 12.57 -15.55
C PHE A 180 6.47 12.20 -16.25
N TYR A 181 7.33 11.41 -15.61
CA TYR A 181 8.66 11.08 -16.14
C TYR A 181 8.67 10.47 -17.55
N LYS A 182 7.55 9.87 -17.97
CA LYS A 182 7.41 9.35 -19.34
C LYS A 182 7.07 10.44 -20.37
N LEU A 183 6.51 11.55 -19.92
CA LEU A 183 6.03 12.63 -20.77
C LEU A 183 7.02 13.80 -20.85
N TRP A 184 7.83 13.99 -19.83
CA TRP A 184 8.82 15.04 -19.75
C TRP A 184 10.20 14.47 -20.09
N LYS A 185 10.75 14.96 -21.18
CA LYS A 185 12.11 14.64 -21.65
C LYS A 185 13.12 15.61 -21.06
#